data_49ee14e6e9d8b3a06964531b574dff39
#
_entry.id   49ee14e6e9d8b3a06964531b574dff39
#
_cell.length_a   1.000
_cell.length_b   1.000
_cell.length_c   1.000
_cell.angle_alpha   90.00
_cell.angle_beta   90.00
_cell.angle_gamma   90.00
#
_symmetry.space_group_name_H-M   'P 1'
#
loop_
_entity.id
_entity.type
_entity.pdbx_description
1 polymer ?
#
loop_
_entity_poly.entity_id
_entity_poly.type
_entity_poly.pdbx_seq_one_letter_code
_entity_poly.pdbx_strand_id
1 'polypeptide(L)'
;MLLLSLFLAVQSPVDSVQIITRDIPNFWRAYDLAAGKDSGMRVRIFETVYLQPGSPGLRDWMRVRLMNPDTVRARLAAAGWPKARRDSLPPDSLRKITAPFYERSAAEQLLHAVTQYPRYYAAVRATTLSVDTNVAITSGIRRGLANLAALYPDSRFPNIYFLIGTLSTGGTTAESGMLIGTEQSASDPTTPLDELPDWARKGMPWHRFESLVGLVVHEAVHTQQKPAPEGQHDTLLRHSLGEGIADFVSELAVGPWAANTPRQVYGRAHEHEVWVDFQDEMEIAGDSIIRMWMYNGMLPAGQNHGAVDIGYWVGYRIAGAYYARAADKRAAVRELLELKDPEAILRASGYAP
;
A
#
# COMPACT_ATOMS: atom_id res chain seq x y z
N MET A 1 -36.97 6.73 43.79
CA MET A 1 -35.56 6.48 43.48
C MET A 1 -35.47 6.24 41.95
N LEU A 2 -35.12 7.25 41.18
CA LEU A 2 -34.85 7.08 39.75
C LEU A 2 -33.42 6.61 39.57
N LEU A 3 -33.23 5.41 39.08
CA LEU A 3 -31.91 4.91 38.60
C LEU A 3 -31.59 5.61 37.29
N LEU A 4 -30.73 6.61 37.35
CA LEU A 4 -30.06 7.18 36.16
C LEU A 4 -29.04 6.14 35.66
N SER A 5 -29.39 5.36 34.62
CA SER A 5 -28.45 4.52 33.92
C SER A 5 -27.50 5.43 33.16
N LEU A 6 -26.28 5.65 33.66
CA LEU A 6 -25.19 6.24 32.89
C LEU A 6 -24.85 5.26 31.76
N PHE A 7 -25.36 5.50 30.56
CA PHE A 7 -24.77 4.93 29.34
C PHE A 7 -23.42 5.61 29.13
N LEU A 8 -22.35 4.96 29.57
CA LEU A 8 -21.03 5.25 29.08
C LEU A 8 -21.05 4.96 27.57
N ALA A 9 -21.13 6.02 26.75
CA ALA A 9 -20.98 5.91 25.32
C ALA A 9 -19.58 5.32 25.07
N VAL A 10 -19.52 4.05 24.66
CA VAL A 10 -18.28 3.45 24.19
C VAL A 10 -17.86 4.23 22.96
N GLN A 11 -16.77 4.99 23.10
CA GLN A 11 -16.27 5.81 22.00
C GLN A 11 -15.90 4.87 20.84
N SER A 12 -16.43 5.17 19.65
CA SER A 12 -16.15 4.35 18.45
C SER A 12 -14.64 4.36 18.16
N PRO A 13 -14.04 3.23 17.79
CA PRO A 13 -12.63 3.19 17.42
C PRO A 13 -12.28 4.10 16.24
N VAL A 14 -13.30 4.62 15.53
CA VAL A 14 -13.15 5.54 14.40
C VAL A 14 -13.09 7.01 14.85
N ASP A 15 -13.68 7.36 16.00
CA ASP A 15 -13.78 8.75 16.44
C ASP A 15 -12.43 9.40 16.75
N SER A 16 -11.45 8.60 17.17
CA SER A 16 -10.09 9.06 17.47
C SER A 16 -9.20 9.18 16.22
N VAL A 17 -9.62 8.63 15.07
CA VAL A 17 -8.81 8.62 13.84
C VAL A 17 -8.76 10.00 13.23
N GLN A 18 -7.55 10.53 13.08
CA GLN A 18 -7.33 11.78 12.38
C GLN A 18 -6.98 11.52 10.90
N ILE A 19 -7.62 12.27 10.01
CA ILE A 19 -7.27 12.33 8.60
C ILE A 19 -6.40 13.57 8.40
N ILE A 20 -5.12 13.37 8.10
CA ILE A 20 -4.10 14.42 8.07
C ILE A 20 -3.68 14.63 6.62
N THR A 21 -3.98 15.82 6.08
CA THR A 21 -3.79 16.18 4.66
C THR A 21 -2.81 17.32 4.46
N ARG A 22 -2.31 17.95 5.56
CA ARG A 22 -1.50 19.16 5.51
C ARG A 22 -0.20 19.03 4.69
N ASP A 23 0.28 17.82 4.47
CA ASP A 23 1.49 17.61 3.67
C ASP A 23 1.24 17.86 2.18
N ILE A 24 0.00 17.67 1.69
CA ILE A 24 -0.34 17.93 0.29
C ILE A 24 -0.19 19.42 -0.08
N PRO A 25 -0.83 20.40 0.61
CA PRO A 25 -0.62 21.82 0.30
C PRO A 25 0.83 22.26 0.52
N ASN A 26 1.56 21.69 1.47
CA ASN A 26 2.98 22.00 1.66
C ASN A 26 3.83 21.55 0.46
N PHE A 27 3.53 20.37 -0.11
CA PHE A 27 4.18 19.89 -1.33
C PHE A 27 3.95 20.86 -2.50
N TRP A 28 2.69 21.23 -2.75
CA TRP A 28 2.37 22.13 -3.86
C TRP A 28 2.94 23.55 -3.68
N ARG A 29 3.01 24.02 -2.43
CA ARG A 29 3.71 25.28 -2.12
C ARG A 29 5.20 25.16 -2.45
N ALA A 30 5.86 24.07 -2.09
CA ALA A 30 7.26 23.84 -2.44
C ALA A 30 7.44 23.77 -3.97
N TYR A 31 6.54 23.08 -4.65
CA TYR A 31 6.53 22.97 -6.11
C TYR A 31 6.48 24.35 -6.79
N ASP A 32 5.56 25.22 -6.37
CA ASP A 32 5.40 26.57 -6.92
C ASP A 32 6.63 27.44 -6.64
N LEU A 33 7.14 27.41 -5.41
CA LEU A 33 8.32 28.21 -5.02
C LEU A 33 9.59 27.75 -5.75
N ALA A 34 9.68 26.50 -6.11
CA ALA A 34 10.81 25.91 -6.83
C ALA A 34 10.81 26.23 -8.33
N ALA A 35 9.70 26.71 -8.88
CA ALA A 35 9.60 27.04 -10.29
C ALA A 35 10.62 28.13 -10.68
N GLY A 36 11.38 27.89 -11.76
CA GLY A 36 12.38 28.81 -12.28
C GLY A 36 13.63 28.99 -11.42
N LYS A 37 13.79 28.21 -10.34
CA LYS A 37 15.01 28.23 -9.50
C LYS A 37 16.07 27.27 -10.01
N ASP A 38 17.34 27.54 -9.67
CA ASP A 38 18.42 26.57 -9.90
C ASP A 38 18.25 25.30 -9.06
N SER A 39 18.96 24.23 -9.43
CA SER A 39 18.84 22.92 -8.81
C SER A 39 19.06 22.96 -7.29
N GLY A 40 20.09 23.64 -6.80
CA GLY A 40 20.39 23.70 -5.38
C GLY A 40 19.33 24.46 -4.57
N MET A 41 18.76 25.51 -5.14
CA MET A 41 17.66 26.24 -4.52
C MET A 41 16.37 25.40 -4.50
N ARG A 42 16.07 24.67 -5.57
CA ARG A 42 14.92 23.78 -5.63
C ARG A 42 14.99 22.70 -4.55
N VAL A 43 16.14 22.08 -4.36
CA VAL A 43 16.37 21.08 -3.28
C VAL A 43 16.07 21.72 -1.92
N ARG A 44 16.68 22.86 -1.62
CA ARG A 44 16.46 23.58 -0.35
C ARG A 44 14.98 23.93 -0.10
N ILE A 45 14.26 24.32 -1.14
CA ILE A 45 12.84 24.66 -1.03
C ILE A 45 12.04 23.40 -0.64
N PHE A 46 12.24 22.26 -1.31
CA PHE A 46 11.55 21.02 -0.94
C PHE A 46 11.92 20.56 0.47
N GLU A 47 13.18 20.67 0.87
CA GLU A 47 13.60 20.37 2.24
C GLU A 47 12.90 21.25 3.29
N THR A 48 12.91 22.58 3.10
CA THR A 48 12.45 23.51 4.12
C THR A 48 10.95 23.74 4.12
N VAL A 49 10.26 23.59 2.99
CA VAL A 49 8.84 23.89 2.84
C VAL A 49 7.97 22.63 2.92
N TYR A 50 8.48 21.48 2.47
CA TYR A 50 7.73 20.23 2.46
C TYR A 50 8.23 19.23 3.51
N LEU A 51 9.51 18.86 3.48
CA LEU A 51 10.01 17.72 4.26
C LEU A 51 10.22 18.05 5.74
N GLN A 52 10.88 19.17 6.08
CA GLN A 52 11.17 19.55 7.48
C GLN A 52 9.90 19.82 8.32
N PRO A 53 8.89 20.58 7.81
CA PRO A 53 7.65 20.78 8.55
C PRO A 53 6.67 19.59 8.45
N GLY A 54 7.06 18.52 7.76
CA GLY A 54 6.23 17.36 7.47
C GLY A 54 5.61 16.71 8.69
N SER A 55 4.48 16.06 8.49
CA SER A 55 3.79 15.27 9.51
C SER A 55 4.65 14.09 9.97
N PRO A 56 4.32 13.43 11.10
CA PRO A 56 4.92 12.15 11.44
C PRO A 56 4.83 11.13 10.30
N GLY A 57 3.69 11.09 9.59
CA GLY A 57 3.50 10.20 8.44
C GLY A 57 4.46 10.50 7.29
N LEU A 58 4.69 11.77 6.95
CA LEU A 58 5.65 12.12 5.90
C LEU A 58 7.08 11.72 6.29
N ARG A 59 7.47 11.90 7.56
CA ARG A 59 8.78 11.43 8.05
C ARG A 59 8.94 9.92 7.94
N ASP A 60 7.92 9.16 8.33
CA ASP A 60 7.92 7.70 8.19
C ASP A 60 7.93 7.28 6.73
N TRP A 61 7.16 7.96 5.86
CA TRP A 61 7.16 7.67 4.43
C TRP A 61 8.55 7.86 3.83
N MET A 62 9.26 8.95 4.18
CA MET A 62 10.66 9.14 3.77
C MET A 62 11.56 7.98 4.21
N ARG A 63 11.35 7.47 5.43
CA ARG A 63 12.14 6.36 5.98
C ARG A 63 11.87 5.03 5.28
N VAL A 64 10.60 4.73 4.96
CA VAL A 64 10.21 3.39 4.47
C VAL A 64 10.13 3.31 2.94
N ARG A 65 9.92 4.42 2.25
CA ARG A 65 9.69 4.46 0.80
C ARG A 65 10.76 5.19 0.00
N LEU A 66 11.35 6.23 0.58
CA LEU A 66 12.53 6.83 -0.02
C LEU A 66 13.76 6.02 0.39
N MET A 67 14.53 5.64 -0.59
CA MET A 67 15.63 4.74 -0.37
C MET A 67 16.84 5.46 0.23
N ASN A 68 17.25 5.03 1.41
CA ASN A 68 18.52 5.43 2.04
C ASN A 68 19.41 4.18 2.26
N PRO A 69 20.69 4.33 2.58
CA PRO A 69 21.60 3.20 2.77
C PRO A 69 21.11 2.14 3.77
N ASP A 70 20.42 2.55 4.82
CA ASP A 70 19.92 1.62 5.84
C ASP A 70 18.72 0.82 5.33
N THR A 71 17.84 1.44 4.56
CA THR A 71 16.74 0.76 3.85
C THR A 71 17.29 -0.28 2.86
N VAL A 72 18.41 0.02 2.18
CA VAL A 72 19.08 -0.95 1.31
C VAL A 72 19.59 -2.14 2.08
N ARG A 73 20.35 -1.89 3.18
CA ARG A 73 20.84 -2.97 4.02
C ARG A 73 19.73 -3.85 4.56
N ALA A 74 18.62 -3.25 4.97
CA ALA A 74 17.43 -3.97 5.40
C ALA A 74 16.83 -4.83 4.28
N ARG A 75 16.73 -4.32 3.06
CA ARG A 75 16.24 -5.08 1.88
C ARG A 75 17.20 -6.19 1.47
N LEU A 76 18.53 -5.94 1.51
CA LEU A 76 19.52 -6.99 1.26
C LEU A 76 19.47 -8.07 2.35
N ALA A 77 19.09 -7.70 3.59
CA ALA A 77 18.86 -8.65 4.66
C ALA A 77 17.65 -9.53 4.36
N ALA A 78 16.55 -8.92 3.98
CA ALA A 78 15.32 -9.61 3.59
C ALA A 78 15.54 -10.52 2.38
N ALA A 79 16.41 -10.11 1.44
CA ALA A 79 16.85 -10.94 0.30
C ALA A 79 17.86 -12.03 0.66
N GLY A 80 18.07 -12.35 1.94
CA GLY A 80 18.93 -13.44 2.40
C GLY A 80 20.43 -13.16 2.32
N TRP A 81 20.87 -11.90 2.09
CA TRP A 81 22.29 -11.59 2.07
C TRP A 81 22.89 -11.71 3.47
N PRO A 82 23.99 -12.47 3.66
CA PRO A 82 24.64 -12.62 4.96
C PRO A 82 25.01 -11.27 5.58
N LYS A 83 24.81 -11.12 6.90
CA LYS A 83 25.11 -9.89 7.64
C LYS A 83 26.54 -9.38 7.37
N ALA A 84 27.54 -10.27 7.46
CA ALA A 84 28.94 -9.92 7.19
C ALA A 84 29.14 -9.31 5.80
N ARG A 85 28.46 -9.83 4.76
CA ARG A 85 28.53 -9.31 3.40
C ARG A 85 27.83 -7.95 3.25
N ARG A 86 26.72 -7.75 3.95
CA ARG A 86 25.98 -6.47 3.94
C ARG A 86 26.77 -5.36 4.67
N ASP A 87 27.34 -5.71 5.82
CA ASP A 87 28.07 -4.76 6.66
C ASP A 87 29.44 -4.40 6.06
N SER A 88 30.03 -5.31 5.27
CA SER A 88 31.31 -5.08 4.57
C SER A 88 31.16 -4.32 3.26
N LEU A 89 29.94 -4.07 2.78
CA LEU A 89 29.72 -3.27 1.57
C LEU A 89 30.10 -1.81 1.85
N PRO A 90 31.15 -1.29 1.19
CA PRO A 90 31.49 0.12 1.28
C PRO A 90 30.28 0.95 0.85
N PRO A 91 30.09 2.17 1.38
CA PRO A 91 29.01 3.07 0.94
C PRO A 91 28.97 3.23 -0.59
N ASP A 92 30.13 3.27 -1.25
CA ASP A 92 30.21 3.38 -2.71
C ASP A 92 29.78 2.11 -3.46
N SER A 93 29.98 0.93 -2.87
CA SER A 93 29.49 -0.31 -3.46
C SER A 93 27.99 -0.47 -3.25
N LEU A 94 27.46 -0.07 -2.10
CA LEU A 94 26.02 0.07 -1.88
C LEU A 94 25.42 1.05 -2.87
N ARG A 95 26.04 2.19 -3.09
CA ARG A 95 25.65 3.17 -4.12
C ARG A 95 25.65 2.59 -5.52
N LYS A 96 26.68 1.81 -5.91
CA LYS A 96 26.77 1.18 -7.25
C LYS A 96 25.73 0.08 -7.47
N ILE A 97 25.44 -0.74 -6.46
CA ILE A 97 24.42 -1.80 -6.55
C ILE A 97 23.02 -1.18 -6.63
N THR A 98 22.87 0.02 -6.12
CA THR A 98 21.60 0.72 -5.97
C THR A 98 21.56 2.07 -6.70
N ALA A 99 22.64 2.44 -7.40
CA ALA A 99 22.67 3.57 -8.31
C ALA A 99 21.63 3.30 -9.44
N PRO A 100 20.82 4.25 -9.80
CA PRO A 100 20.88 5.68 -9.59
C PRO A 100 19.97 6.22 -8.46
N PHE A 101 19.32 5.36 -7.68
CA PHE A 101 18.28 5.76 -6.71
C PHE A 101 18.84 6.29 -5.38
N TYR A 102 20.10 5.96 -5.02
CA TYR A 102 20.62 6.16 -3.66
C TYR A 102 21.57 7.34 -3.47
N GLU A 103 21.98 7.99 -4.54
CA GLU A 103 22.82 9.19 -4.44
C GLU A 103 22.03 10.46 -4.12
N ARG A 104 20.69 10.34 -4.12
CA ARG A 104 19.80 11.50 -3.97
C ARG A 104 19.22 11.58 -2.58
N SER A 105 19.23 12.78 -1.99
CA SER A 105 18.43 13.10 -0.81
C SER A 105 16.93 12.92 -1.10
N ALA A 106 16.08 12.89 -0.06
CA ALA A 106 14.63 12.81 -0.21
C ALA A 106 14.09 13.95 -1.10
N ALA A 107 14.62 15.17 -0.94
CA ALA A 107 14.24 16.30 -1.78
C ALA A 107 14.65 16.11 -3.23
N GLU A 108 15.84 15.59 -3.48
CA GLU A 108 16.32 15.29 -4.83
C GLU A 108 15.52 14.19 -5.51
N GLN A 109 15.08 13.17 -4.78
CA GLN A 109 14.20 12.13 -5.31
C GLN A 109 12.83 12.70 -5.71
N LEU A 110 12.22 13.55 -4.87
CA LEU A 110 10.97 14.23 -5.18
C LEU A 110 11.13 15.16 -6.41
N LEU A 111 12.19 15.95 -6.43
CA LEU A 111 12.50 16.83 -7.57
C LEU A 111 12.72 16.05 -8.86
N HIS A 112 13.37 14.90 -8.78
CA HIS A 112 13.53 14.02 -9.93
C HIS A 112 12.17 13.59 -10.46
N ALA A 113 11.28 13.10 -9.60
CA ALA A 113 9.96 12.64 -10.00
C ALA A 113 9.14 13.77 -10.68
N VAL A 114 9.05 14.94 -10.04
CA VAL A 114 8.28 16.06 -10.62
C VAL A 114 8.92 16.66 -11.88
N THR A 115 10.24 16.51 -12.06
CA THR A 115 10.94 16.95 -13.26
C THR A 115 10.81 15.93 -14.39
N GLN A 116 10.78 14.65 -14.04
CA GLN A 116 10.61 13.54 -14.98
C GLN A 116 9.16 13.48 -15.53
N TYR A 117 8.17 13.78 -14.68
CA TYR A 117 6.74 13.64 -14.98
C TYR A 117 5.95 14.94 -14.76
N PRO A 118 6.37 16.09 -15.37
CA PRO A 118 5.82 17.41 -15.06
C PRO A 118 4.34 17.55 -15.42
N ARG A 119 3.90 16.96 -16.53
CA ARG A 119 2.50 17.04 -16.96
C ARG A 119 1.58 16.18 -16.08
N TYR A 120 2.07 15.03 -15.65
CA TYR A 120 1.35 14.19 -14.72
C TYR A 120 1.11 14.91 -13.40
N TYR A 121 2.19 15.38 -12.74
CA TYR A 121 2.06 16.10 -11.47
C TYR A 121 1.16 17.33 -11.59
N ALA A 122 1.30 18.10 -12.66
CA ALA A 122 0.44 19.26 -12.89
C ALA A 122 -1.05 18.85 -13.00
N ALA A 123 -1.35 17.76 -13.69
CA ALA A 123 -2.71 17.28 -13.90
C ALA A 123 -3.37 16.78 -12.60
N VAL A 124 -2.63 16.07 -11.75
CA VAL A 124 -3.19 15.51 -10.51
C VAL A 124 -3.28 16.52 -9.36
N ARG A 125 -2.76 17.75 -9.53
CA ARG A 125 -2.70 18.76 -8.48
C ARG A 125 -4.07 19.08 -7.87
N ALA A 126 -5.04 19.44 -8.68
CA ALA A 126 -6.36 19.84 -8.21
C ALA A 126 -7.05 18.71 -7.43
N THR A 127 -6.96 17.49 -7.95
CA THR A 127 -7.53 16.29 -7.33
C THR A 127 -6.87 16.00 -5.98
N THR A 128 -5.54 16.05 -5.91
CA THR A 128 -4.83 15.82 -4.63
C THR A 128 -5.17 16.88 -3.59
N LEU A 129 -5.26 18.16 -3.96
CA LEU A 129 -5.63 19.26 -3.07
C LEU A 129 -7.08 19.16 -2.56
N SER A 130 -7.95 18.43 -3.25
CA SER A 130 -9.36 18.31 -2.85
C SER A 130 -9.61 17.25 -1.76
N VAL A 131 -8.62 16.46 -1.36
CA VAL A 131 -8.81 15.32 -0.43
C VAL A 131 -9.49 15.73 0.87
N ASP A 132 -9.06 16.82 1.50
CA ASP A 132 -9.59 17.28 2.80
C ASP A 132 -11.00 17.89 2.69
N THR A 133 -11.32 18.49 1.56
CA THR A 133 -12.61 19.14 1.32
C THR A 133 -13.61 18.23 0.63
N ASN A 134 -13.17 17.08 0.10
CA ASN A 134 -14.03 16.12 -0.55
C ASN A 134 -14.80 15.27 0.48
N VAL A 135 -16.01 15.68 0.78
CA VAL A 135 -16.89 15.02 1.76
C VAL A 135 -17.15 13.55 1.39
N ALA A 136 -17.23 13.20 0.11
CA ALA A 136 -17.46 11.82 -0.30
C ALA A 136 -16.28 10.94 0.10
N ILE A 137 -15.05 11.41 -0.05
CA ILE A 137 -13.84 10.70 0.35
C ILE A 137 -13.73 10.60 1.88
N THR A 138 -13.78 11.72 2.59
CA THR A 138 -13.57 11.74 4.04
C THR A 138 -14.69 11.01 4.80
N SER A 139 -15.95 11.16 4.41
CA SER A 139 -17.06 10.40 4.99
C SER A 139 -17.06 8.93 4.54
N GLY A 140 -16.62 8.64 3.31
CA GLY A 140 -16.44 7.30 2.81
C GLY A 140 -15.42 6.51 3.63
N ILE A 141 -14.27 7.11 3.91
CA ILE A 141 -13.24 6.54 4.79
C ILE A 141 -13.82 6.23 6.17
N ARG A 142 -14.47 7.20 6.81
CA ARG A 142 -15.07 6.99 8.15
C ARG A 142 -16.10 5.87 8.16
N ARG A 143 -16.99 5.81 7.14
CA ARG A 143 -17.95 4.71 7.01
C ARG A 143 -17.24 3.37 6.79
N GLY A 144 -16.23 3.31 5.93
CA GLY A 144 -15.45 2.10 5.68
C GLY A 144 -14.78 1.57 6.94
N LEU A 145 -14.15 2.44 7.74
CA LEU A 145 -13.58 2.08 9.03
C LEU A 145 -14.64 1.61 10.04
N ALA A 146 -15.81 2.27 10.06
CA ALA A 146 -16.92 1.86 10.94
C ALA A 146 -17.46 0.47 10.54
N ASN A 147 -17.59 0.21 9.25
CA ASN A 147 -18.00 -1.10 8.74
C ASN A 147 -16.95 -2.18 9.06
N LEU A 148 -15.67 -1.86 8.91
CA LEU A 148 -14.58 -2.76 9.30
C LEU A 148 -14.61 -3.05 10.82
N ALA A 149 -14.88 -2.04 11.65
CA ALA A 149 -15.07 -2.23 13.09
C ALA A 149 -16.28 -3.10 13.43
N ALA A 150 -17.34 -3.04 12.63
CA ALA A 150 -18.50 -3.93 12.78
C ALA A 150 -18.18 -5.39 12.40
N LEU A 151 -17.32 -5.60 11.39
CA LEU A 151 -16.83 -6.93 10.99
C LEU A 151 -15.82 -7.47 12.01
N TYR A 152 -14.95 -6.62 12.55
CA TYR A 152 -13.92 -6.96 13.52
C TYR A 152 -13.94 -6.00 14.71
N PRO A 153 -14.72 -6.28 15.77
CA PRO A 153 -14.92 -5.37 16.90
C PRO A 153 -13.65 -5.02 17.71
N ASP A 154 -12.62 -5.87 17.62
CA ASP A 154 -11.34 -5.63 18.30
C ASP A 154 -10.44 -4.65 17.53
N SER A 155 -10.89 -4.15 16.37
CA SER A 155 -10.12 -3.23 15.54
C SER A 155 -9.70 -1.96 16.27
N ARG A 156 -8.49 -1.49 15.95
CA ARG A 156 -7.94 -0.20 16.39
C ARG A 156 -7.28 0.45 15.19
N PHE A 157 -7.66 1.68 14.90
CA PHE A 157 -7.19 2.37 13.72
C PHE A 157 -6.21 3.48 14.09
N PRO A 158 -5.02 3.49 13.50
CA PRO A 158 -4.11 4.62 13.62
C PRO A 158 -4.57 5.80 12.75
N ASN A 159 -3.87 6.93 12.86
CA ASN A 159 -4.10 8.08 12.01
C ASN A 159 -3.80 7.78 10.52
N ILE A 160 -4.42 8.56 9.64
CA ILE A 160 -4.26 8.47 8.18
C ILE A 160 -3.53 9.72 7.71
N TYR A 161 -2.44 9.53 6.97
CA TYR A 161 -1.61 10.62 6.43
C TYR A 161 -1.66 10.59 4.91
N PHE A 162 -2.24 11.62 4.32
CA PHE A 162 -2.20 11.85 2.89
C PHE A 162 -1.01 12.73 2.53
N LEU A 163 -0.21 12.29 1.60
CA LEU A 163 1.03 12.97 1.18
C LEU A 163 1.23 12.85 -0.33
N ILE A 164 2.18 13.58 -0.86
CA ILE A 164 2.62 13.46 -2.25
C ILE A 164 4.03 12.86 -2.25
N GLY A 165 4.19 11.76 -2.98
CA GLY A 165 5.43 11.02 -3.07
C GLY A 165 6.08 11.07 -4.45
N THR A 166 6.75 9.96 -4.77
CA THR A 166 7.51 9.75 -6.01
C THR A 166 6.90 8.67 -6.89
N LEU A 167 5.58 8.48 -6.82
CA LEU A 167 4.86 7.38 -7.49
C LEU A 167 5.30 5.98 -7.00
N SER A 168 5.93 5.87 -5.84
CA SER A 168 6.51 4.62 -5.36
C SER A 168 5.53 3.71 -4.62
N THR A 169 4.40 4.24 -4.14
CA THR A 169 3.36 3.47 -3.45
C THR A 169 2.04 4.23 -3.38
N GLY A 170 0.93 3.52 -3.55
CA GLY A 170 -0.41 4.06 -3.30
C GLY A 170 -0.71 4.15 -1.81
N GLY A 171 -0.42 3.08 -1.06
CA GLY A 171 -0.59 3.02 0.39
C GLY A 171 0.50 2.20 1.06
N THR A 172 0.65 2.36 2.36
CA THR A 172 1.48 1.53 3.24
C THR A 172 1.19 1.87 4.70
N THR A 173 1.61 1.01 5.61
CA THR A 173 1.54 1.24 7.05
C THR A 173 2.93 1.50 7.63
N ALA A 174 3.00 2.32 8.68
CA ALA A 174 4.21 2.59 9.43
C ALA A 174 3.87 2.86 10.90
N GLU A 175 4.88 3.14 11.73
CA GLU A 175 4.69 3.42 13.15
C GLU A 175 3.72 4.60 13.41
N SER A 176 3.79 5.66 12.60
CA SER A 176 2.87 6.81 12.72
C SER A 176 1.43 6.49 12.30
N GLY A 177 1.21 5.51 11.45
CA GLY A 177 -0.11 5.15 10.94
C GLY A 177 -0.15 4.70 9.48
N MET A 178 -1.27 4.94 8.84
CA MET A 178 -1.49 4.66 7.42
C MET A 178 -0.99 5.81 6.56
N LEU A 179 -0.14 5.53 5.58
CA LEU A 179 0.49 6.51 4.70
C LEU A 179 -0.04 6.34 3.28
N ILE A 180 -0.65 7.37 2.72
CA ILE A 180 -1.32 7.33 1.41
C ILE A 180 -0.60 8.26 0.44
N GLY A 181 0.02 7.70 -0.58
CA GLY A 181 0.61 8.43 -1.71
C GLY A 181 -0.48 8.88 -2.67
N THR A 182 -1.02 10.05 -2.40
CA THR A 182 -2.25 10.54 -3.03
C THR A 182 -2.12 10.73 -4.54
N GLU A 183 -0.92 11.04 -5.01
CA GLU A 183 -0.63 11.24 -6.42
C GLU A 183 -0.90 9.98 -7.27
N GLN A 184 -0.80 8.79 -6.69
CA GLN A 184 -1.09 7.56 -7.42
C GLN A 184 -2.59 7.34 -7.68
N SER A 185 -3.46 7.86 -6.83
CA SER A 185 -4.92 7.69 -6.95
C SER A 185 -5.62 8.95 -7.45
N ALA A 186 -4.89 9.92 -8.01
CA ALA A 186 -5.45 11.21 -8.40
C ALA A 186 -5.64 11.39 -9.91
N SER A 187 -5.31 10.36 -10.71
CA SER A 187 -5.50 10.42 -12.17
C SER A 187 -6.97 10.24 -12.57
N ASP A 188 -7.30 10.84 -13.69
CA ASP A 188 -8.57 10.67 -14.39
C ASP A 188 -8.31 10.30 -15.87
N PRO A 189 -9.36 10.04 -16.69
CA PRO A 189 -9.19 9.70 -18.11
C PRO A 189 -8.48 10.75 -18.96
N THR A 190 -8.36 11.99 -18.50
CA THR A 190 -7.71 13.09 -19.22
C THR A 190 -6.26 13.30 -18.76
N THR A 191 -5.86 12.65 -17.69
CA THR A 191 -4.50 12.78 -17.14
C THR A 191 -3.46 12.23 -18.12
N PRO A 192 -2.41 13.02 -18.48
CA PRO A 192 -1.37 12.56 -19.41
C PRO A 192 -0.51 11.48 -18.72
N LEU A 193 -0.54 10.27 -19.24
CA LEU A 193 0.23 9.13 -18.72
C LEU A 193 1.44 8.77 -19.61
N ASP A 194 1.60 9.40 -20.75
CA ASP A 194 2.61 9.07 -21.76
C ASP A 194 4.05 9.33 -21.28
N GLU A 195 4.26 10.22 -20.32
CA GLU A 195 5.56 10.47 -19.70
C GLU A 195 5.91 9.48 -18.56
N LEU A 196 4.93 8.72 -18.09
CA LEU A 196 5.14 7.75 -17.00
C LEU A 196 5.81 6.46 -17.52
N PRO A 197 6.55 5.75 -16.66
CA PRO A 197 7.09 4.44 -17.01
C PRO A 197 5.97 3.42 -17.26
N ASP A 198 6.26 2.37 -18.01
CA ASP A 198 5.28 1.37 -18.47
C ASP A 198 4.42 0.79 -17.35
N TRP A 199 5.02 0.48 -16.21
CA TRP A 199 4.29 -0.06 -15.07
C TRP A 199 3.24 0.92 -14.52
N ALA A 200 3.59 2.21 -14.45
CA ALA A 200 2.68 3.25 -13.98
C ALA A 200 1.58 3.52 -15.02
N ARG A 201 1.91 3.59 -16.31
CA ARG A 201 0.92 3.74 -17.39
C ARG A 201 -0.13 2.64 -17.38
N LYS A 202 0.27 1.41 -17.07
CA LYS A 202 -0.64 0.25 -16.99
C LYS A 202 -1.46 0.22 -15.71
N GLY A 203 -0.92 0.69 -14.60
CA GLY A 203 -1.56 0.68 -13.29
C GLY A 203 -2.46 1.90 -13.03
N MET A 204 -2.01 3.12 -13.37
CA MET A 204 -2.70 4.36 -13.01
C MET A 204 -4.16 4.47 -13.49
N PRO A 205 -4.58 3.98 -14.67
CA PRO A 205 -5.98 4.04 -15.08
C PRO A 205 -6.96 3.33 -14.12
N TRP A 206 -6.47 2.44 -13.28
CA TRP A 206 -7.24 1.67 -12.32
C TRP A 206 -7.21 2.26 -10.90
N HIS A 207 -6.22 3.12 -10.62
CA HIS A 207 -6.08 3.86 -9.38
C HIS A 207 -6.80 5.21 -9.49
N ARG A 208 -8.12 5.18 -9.41
CA ARG A 208 -8.97 6.38 -9.48
C ARG A 208 -9.15 7.00 -8.11
N PHE A 209 -9.51 8.29 -8.09
CA PHE A 209 -9.72 9.03 -6.86
C PHE A 209 -10.80 8.41 -5.97
N GLU A 210 -11.86 7.87 -6.57
CA GLU A 210 -12.93 7.17 -5.85
C GLU A 210 -12.44 5.89 -5.16
N SER A 211 -11.42 5.23 -5.71
CA SER A 211 -10.81 4.02 -5.11
C SER A 211 -10.01 4.32 -3.85
N LEU A 212 -9.73 5.59 -3.55
CA LEU A 212 -8.98 6.03 -2.38
C LEU A 212 -9.61 5.54 -1.07
N VAL A 213 -10.94 5.50 -1.00
CA VAL A 213 -11.66 4.96 0.16
C VAL A 213 -11.33 3.48 0.37
N GLY A 214 -11.38 2.69 -0.70
CA GLY A 214 -11.03 1.27 -0.66
C GLY A 214 -9.57 1.05 -0.28
N LEU A 215 -8.65 1.81 -0.87
CA LEU A 215 -7.22 1.75 -0.55
C LEU A 215 -6.96 2.04 0.94
N VAL A 216 -7.56 3.10 1.50
CA VAL A 216 -7.40 3.41 2.92
C VAL A 216 -7.93 2.29 3.82
N VAL A 217 -9.06 1.66 3.45
CA VAL A 217 -9.60 0.54 4.23
C VAL A 217 -8.76 -0.72 4.05
N HIS A 218 -8.15 -0.95 2.89
CA HIS A 218 -7.15 -2.00 2.68
C HIS A 218 -5.95 -1.82 3.62
N GLU A 219 -5.38 -0.62 3.69
CA GLU A 219 -4.31 -0.30 4.65
C GLU A 219 -4.77 -0.46 6.11
N ALA A 220 -6.02 -0.10 6.40
CA ALA A 220 -6.58 -0.30 7.74
C ALA A 220 -6.70 -1.80 8.09
N VAL A 221 -6.98 -2.67 7.13
CA VAL A 221 -6.95 -4.14 7.34
C VAL A 221 -5.55 -4.59 7.71
N HIS A 222 -4.50 -4.12 7.01
CA HIS A 222 -3.11 -4.44 7.37
C HIS A 222 -2.77 -4.07 8.82
N THR A 223 -3.32 -2.97 9.35
CA THR A 223 -3.09 -2.60 10.75
C THR A 223 -3.76 -3.55 11.76
N GLN A 224 -4.69 -4.41 11.33
CA GLN A 224 -5.34 -5.42 12.17
C GLN A 224 -4.69 -6.80 12.04
N GLN A 225 -3.96 -7.06 10.95
CA GLN A 225 -3.28 -8.33 10.73
C GLN A 225 -2.22 -8.58 11.80
N LYS A 226 -2.07 -9.82 12.21
CA LYS A 226 -1.09 -10.21 13.21
C LYS A 226 0.23 -10.60 12.54
N PRO A 227 1.38 -10.31 13.17
CA PRO A 227 2.65 -10.80 12.67
C PRO A 227 2.67 -12.33 12.62
N ALA A 228 3.47 -12.88 11.72
CA ALA A 228 3.66 -14.33 11.64
C ALA A 228 4.11 -14.88 13.00
N PRO A 229 3.59 -16.04 13.42
CA PRO A 229 4.11 -16.75 14.57
C PRO A 229 5.62 -17.03 14.43
N GLU A 230 6.33 -17.03 15.55
CA GLU A 230 7.76 -17.31 15.56
C GLU A 230 8.06 -18.68 14.93
N GLY A 231 9.08 -18.75 14.08
CA GLY A 231 9.48 -19.99 13.39
C GLY A 231 8.66 -20.35 12.14
N GLN A 232 7.65 -19.59 11.78
CA GLN A 232 6.97 -19.78 10.49
C GLN A 232 7.75 -19.15 9.35
N HIS A 233 7.82 -19.88 8.23
CA HIS A 233 8.43 -19.37 7.01
C HIS A 233 7.53 -18.35 6.31
N ASP A 234 8.17 -17.35 5.73
CA ASP A 234 7.50 -16.30 4.96
C ASP A 234 7.34 -16.79 3.50
N THR A 235 6.37 -17.69 3.31
CA THR A 235 6.08 -18.34 2.02
C THR A 235 5.27 -17.45 1.10
N LEU A 236 5.27 -17.78 -0.20
CA LEU A 236 4.42 -17.13 -1.18
C LEU A 236 2.93 -17.19 -0.76
N LEU A 237 2.45 -18.33 -0.25
CA LEU A 237 1.07 -18.47 0.24
C LEU A 237 0.75 -17.47 1.35
N ARG A 238 1.65 -17.31 2.33
CA ARG A 238 1.44 -16.35 3.43
C ARG A 238 1.36 -14.92 2.91
N HIS A 239 2.28 -14.52 2.02
CA HIS A 239 2.26 -13.19 1.42
C HIS A 239 1.00 -12.94 0.61
N SER A 240 0.63 -13.89 -0.25
CA SER A 240 -0.57 -13.80 -1.07
C SER A 240 -1.84 -13.71 -0.22
N LEU A 241 -1.94 -14.50 0.86
CA LEU A 241 -3.04 -14.38 1.81
C LEU A 241 -3.01 -13.04 2.55
N GLY A 242 -1.85 -12.55 2.98
CA GLY A 242 -1.75 -11.26 3.67
C GLY A 242 -2.40 -10.13 2.86
N GLU A 243 -2.02 -10.00 1.61
CA GLU A 243 -2.54 -8.96 0.71
C GLU A 243 -3.96 -9.27 0.21
N GLY A 244 -4.22 -10.52 -0.14
CA GLY A 244 -5.54 -10.94 -0.63
C GLY A 244 -6.64 -10.83 0.43
N ILE A 245 -6.32 -11.08 1.71
CA ILE A 245 -7.22 -10.83 2.84
C ILE A 245 -7.48 -9.34 2.99
N ALA A 246 -6.46 -8.48 2.81
CA ALA A 246 -6.64 -7.04 2.88
C ALA A 246 -7.57 -6.53 1.77
N ASP A 247 -7.42 -7.00 0.53
CA ASP A 247 -8.36 -6.73 -0.57
C ASP A 247 -9.76 -7.24 -0.22
N PHE A 248 -9.90 -8.50 0.21
CA PHE A 248 -11.19 -9.12 0.47
C PHE A 248 -11.97 -8.48 1.63
N VAL A 249 -11.31 -8.28 2.77
CA VAL A 249 -11.96 -7.70 3.96
C VAL A 249 -12.28 -6.23 3.75
N SER A 250 -11.45 -5.48 3.02
CA SER A 250 -11.77 -4.10 2.64
C SER A 250 -13.00 -4.04 1.73
N GLU A 251 -13.15 -4.97 0.77
CA GLU A 251 -14.36 -5.05 -0.07
C GLU A 251 -15.62 -5.40 0.73
N LEU A 252 -15.53 -6.24 1.76
CA LEU A 252 -16.66 -6.48 2.67
C LEU A 252 -17.10 -5.18 3.38
N ALA A 253 -16.16 -4.27 3.64
CA ALA A 253 -16.44 -3.02 4.33
C ALA A 253 -16.94 -1.89 3.42
N VAL A 254 -16.44 -1.78 2.17
CA VAL A 254 -16.72 -0.63 1.29
C VAL A 254 -17.24 -1.00 -0.10
N GLY A 255 -17.41 -2.29 -0.41
CA GLY A 255 -17.80 -2.78 -1.73
C GLY A 255 -16.61 -3.03 -2.66
N PRO A 256 -16.85 -3.49 -3.88
CA PRO A 256 -15.82 -4.04 -4.79
C PRO A 256 -14.97 -2.95 -5.45
N TRP A 257 -14.18 -2.24 -4.67
CA TRP A 257 -13.33 -1.12 -5.11
C TRP A 257 -12.18 -1.54 -6.03
N ALA A 258 -11.67 -2.77 -5.88
CA ALA A 258 -10.55 -3.29 -6.65
C ALA A 258 -10.97 -4.19 -7.84
N ALA A 259 -12.27 -4.43 -8.04
CA ALA A 259 -12.81 -5.43 -8.98
C ALA A 259 -12.34 -5.29 -10.44
N ASN A 260 -11.98 -4.10 -10.87
CA ASN A 260 -11.53 -3.80 -12.24
C ASN A 260 -10.01 -3.63 -12.34
N THR A 261 -9.24 -3.90 -11.30
CA THR A 261 -7.78 -3.88 -11.41
C THR A 261 -7.26 -4.95 -12.37
N PRO A 262 -6.11 -4.75 -13.04
CA PRO A 262 -5.56 -5.71 -13.99
C PRO A 262 -5.44 -7.13 -13.42
N ARG A 263 -4.99 -7.27 -12.15
CA ARG A 263 -4.91 -8.57 -11.47
C ARG A 263 -6.27 -9.24 -11.31
N GLN A 264 -7.32 -8.49 -10.99
CA GLN A 264 -8.67 -9.03 -10.83
C GLN A 264 -9.29 -9.44 -12.17
N VAL A 265 -9.07 -8.65 -13.23
CA VAL A 265 -9.57 -8.97 -14.58
C VAL A 265 -8.85 -10.19 -15.14
N TYR A 266 -7.52 -10.20 -15.08
CA TYR A 266 -6.70 -11.31 -15.57
C TYR A 266 -6.99 -12.61 -14.79
N GLY A 267 -6.98 -12.54 -13.46
CA GLY A 267 -7.20 -13.70 -12.62
C GLY A 267 -8.56 -14.37 -12.86
N ARG A 268 -9.64 -13.59 -13.03
CA ARG A 268 -10.95 -14.16 -13.41
C ARG A 268 -10.96 -14.86 -14.76
N ALA A 269 -10.17 -14.37 -15.72
CA ALA A 269 -10.11 -14.95 -17.06
C ALA A 269 -9.21 -16.19 -17.13
N HIS A 270 -8.24 -16.33 -16.22
CA HIS A 270 -7.20 -17.36 -16.22
C HIS A 270 -7.11 -18.11 -14.88
N GLU A 271 -8.24 -18.25 -14.16
CA GLU A 271 -8.25 -18.73 -12.77
C GLU A 271 -7.56 -20.08 -12.58
N HIS A 272 -7.88 -21.05 -13.43
CA HIS A 272 -7.29 -22.38 -13.36
C HIS A 272 -5.78 -22.37 -13.67
N GLU A 273 -5.37 -21.66 -14.71
CA GLU A 273 -3.96 -21.57 -15.12
C GLU A 273 -3.11 -20.92 -14.00
N VAL A 274 -3.58 -19.79 -13.46
CA VAL A 274 -2.91 -19.10 -12.35
C VAL A 274 -2.85 -20.00 -11.10
N TRP A 275 -3.90 -20.76 -10.84
CA TRP A 275 -3.93 -21.67 -9.70
C TRP A 275 -2.93 -22.82 -9.82
N VAL A 276 -2.82 -23.44 -11.01
CA VAL A 276 -1.86 -24.52 -11.27
C VAL A 276 -0.42 -24.03 -11.02
N ASP A 277 -0.05 -22.88 -11.61
CA ASP A 277 1.27 -22.30 -11.40
C ASP A 277 1.51 -21.95 -9.93
N PHE A 278 0.49 -21.41 -9.24
CA PHE A 278 0.61 -21.03 -7.84
C PHE A 278 0.82 -22.22 -6.90
N GLN A 279 0.16 -23.35 -7.16
CA GLN A 279 0.30 -24.57 -6.35
C GLN A 279 1.71 -25.12 -6.33
N ASP A 280 2.44 -25.02 -7.44
CA ASP A 280 3.81 -25.50 -7.55
C ASP A 280 4.80 -24.63 -6.74
N GLU A 281 4.46 -23.37 -6.46
CA GLU A 281 5.37 -22.40 -5.88
C GLU A 281 4.93 -21.86 -4.50
N MET A 282 3.69 -22.11 -4.07
CA MET A 282 3.09 -21.45 -2.90
C MET A 282 3.82 -21.70 -1.56
N GLU A 283 4.53 -22.83 -1.44
CA GLU A 283 5.29 -23.20 -0.24
C GLU A 283 6.72 -22.64 -0.26
N ILE A 284 7.17 -22.08 -1.39
CA ILE A 284 8.50 -21.53 -1.51
C ILE A 284 8.60 -20.23 -0.72
N ALA A 285 9.63 -20.10 0.08
CA ALA A 285 9.94 -18.90 0.85
C ALA A 285 11.06 -18.10 0.18
N GLY A 286 11.00 -16.79 0.30
CA GLY A 286 12.06 -15.86 -0.09
C GLY A 286 11.64 -14.85 -1.14
N ASP A 287 12.38 -13.73 -1.15
CA ASP A 287 12.08 -12.54 -1.96
C ASP A 287 11.93 -12.81 -3.46
N SER A 288 12.69 -13.77 -4.01
CA SER A 288 12.71 -14.01 -5.46
C SER A 288 11.35 -14.51 -5.95
N ILE A 289 10.81 -15.52 -5.28
CA ILE A 289 9.51 -16.09 -5.66
C ILE A 289 8.37 -15.11 -5.38
N ILE A 290 8.40 -14.45 -4.22
CA ILE A 290 7.40 -13.45 -3.87
C ILE A 290 7.34 -12.35 -4.94
N ARG A 291 8.50 -11.85 -5.43
CA ARG A 291 8.56 -10.82 -6.47
C ARG A 291 8.07 -11.27 -7.85
N MET A 292 8.04 -12.55 -8.14
CA MET A 292 7.42 -13.03 -9.39
C MET A 292 5.88 -12.92 -9.35
N TRP A 293 5.30 -12.98 -8.17
CA TRP A 293 3.85 -12.97 -7.94
C TRP A 293 3.31 -11.64 -7.43
N MET A 294 4.14 -10.86 -6.72
CA MET A 294 3.72 -9.69 -5.96
C MET A 294 4.79 -8.60 -6.01
N TYR A 295 4.38 -7.33 -5.87
CA TYR A 295 5.27 -6.16 -5.86
C TYR A 295 6.14 -6.08 -7.13
N ASN A 296 5.63 -6.57 -8.24
CA ASN A 296 6.36 -6.85 -9.46
C ASN A 296 6.05 -5.90 -10.63
N GLY A 297 5.35 -4.80 -10.37
CA GLY A 297 5.00 -3.81 -11.40
C GLY A 297 6.21 -3.24 -12.15
N MET A 298 7.41 -3.26 -11.55
CA MET A 298 8.65 -2.79 -12.18
C MET A 298 9.41 -3.88 -12.95
N LEU A 299 8.96 -5.14 -12.91
CA LEU A 299 9.61 -6.21 -13.66
C LEU A 299 9.32 -6.08 -15.17
N PRO A 300 10.26 -6.50 -16.04
CA PRO A 300 10.00 -6.61 -17.47
C PRO A 300 8.79 -7.49 -17.76
N ALA A 301 8.09 -7.16 -18.84
CA ALA A 301 6.95 -7.97 -19.30
C ALA A 301 7.36 -9.43 -19.51
N GLY A 302 6.55 -10.36 -19.03
CA GLY A 302 6.80 -11.81 -19.12
C GLY A 302 7.63 -12.39 -17.97
N GLN A 303 8.05 -11.57 -17.00
CA GLN A 303 8.70 -12.03 -15.77
C GLN A 303 7.72 -12.10 -14.57
N ASN A 304 6.43 -12.11 -14.84
CA ASN A 304 5.37 -12.32 -13.88
C ASN A 304 4.41 -13.40 -14.40
N HIS A 305 3.55 -13.93 -13.55
CA HIS A 305 2.55 -14.94 -13.92
C HIS A 305 1.32 -14.31 -14.60
N GLY A 306 1.53 -13.59 -15.70
CA GLY A 306 0.50 -13.04 -16.58
C GLY A 306 -0.03 -11.66 -16.20
N ALA A 307 -0.08 -11.29 -14.93
CA ALA A 307 -0.47 -9.95 -14.49
C ALA A 307 0.39 -9.47 -13.32
N VAL A 308 0.52 -8.13 -13.23
CA VAL A 308 1.17 -7.49 -12.09
C VAL A 308 0.38 -7.82 -10.82
N ASP A 309 1.11 -8.22 -9.77
CA ASP A 309 0.55 -8.49 -8.44
C ASP A 309 -0.56 -9.56 -8.43
N ILE A 310 -0.44 -10.58 -9.29
CA ILE A 310 -1.47 -11.65 -9.40
C ILE A 310 -1.59 -12.47 -8.12
N GLY A 311 -0.57 -12.52 -7.28
CA GLY A 311 -0.62 -13.18 -5.97
C GLY A 311 -1.67 -12.58 -5.03
N TYR A 312 -1.95 -11.27 -5.11
CA TYR A 312 -3.06 -10.63 -4.39
C TYR A 312 -4.41 -11.27 -4.74
N TRP A 313 -4.62 -11.52 -6.05
CA TRP A 313 -5.86 -12.12 -6.52
C TRP A 313 -6.02 -13.56 -6.02
N VAL A 314 -4.96 -14.36 -6.03
CA VAL A 314 -5.01 -15.73 -5.48
C VAL A 314 -5.39 -15.70 -4.01
N GLY A 315 -4.72 -14.88 -3.21
CA GLY A 315 -5.04 -14.71 -1.79
C GLY A 315 -6.47 -14.23 -1.55
N TYR A 316 -6.96 -13.29 -2.36
CA TYR A 316 -8.34 -12.81 -2.33
C TYR A 316 -9.35 -13.93 -2.60
N ARG A 317 -9.09 -14.80 -3.59
CA ARG A 317 -9.96 -15.93 -3.92
C ARG A 317 -10.00 -16.97 -2.80
N ILE A 318 -8.87 -17.30 -2.20
CA ILE A 318 -8.78 -18.22 -1.06
C ILE A 318 -9.54 -17.63 0.14
N ALA A 319 -9.33 -16.36 0.47
CA ALA A 319 -10.02 -15.67 1.57
C ALA A 319 -11.54 -15.66 1.36
N GLY A 320 -11.99 -15.35 0.13
CA GLY A 320 -13.40 -15.37 -0.22
C GLY A 320 -14.03 -16.75 -0.10
N ALA A 321 -13.34 -17.78 -0.57
CA ALA A 321 -13.81 -19.17 -0.46
C ALA A 321 -13.88 -19.65 1.00
N TYR A 322 -12.87 -19.29 1.80
CA TYR A 322 -12.86 -19.55 3.24
C TYR A 322 -14.05 -18.88 3.93
N TYR A 323 -14.22 -17.58 3.72
CA TYR A 323 -15.33 -16.82 4.28
C TYR A 323 -16.69 -17.36 3.84
N ALA A 324 -16.86 -17.75 2.58
CA ALA A 324 -18.11 -18.27 2.07
C ALA A 324 -18.57 -19.55 2.81
N ARG A 325 -17.62 -20.44 3.15
CA ARG A 325 -17.88 -21.71 3.85
C ARG A 325 -18.07 -21.57 5.35
N ALA A 326 -17.55 -20.52 5.96
CA ALA A 326 -17.63 -20.32 7.40
C ALA A 326 -19.08 -20.07 7.86
N ALA A 327 -19.53 -20.79 8.89
CA ALA A 327 -20.85 -20.58 9.51
C ALA A 327 -20.93 -19.24 10.26
N ASP A 328 -19.85 -18.88 10.99
CA ASP A 328 -19.71 -17.61 11.68
C ASP A 328 -18.79 -16.68 10.88
N LYS A 329 -19.39 -15.67 10.27
CA LYS A 329 -18.69 -14.71 9.41
C LYS A 329 -17.72 -13.81 10.19
N ARG A 330 -18.04 -13.48 11.46
CA ARG A 330 -17.14 -12.68 12.30
C ARG A 330 -15.94 -13.47 12.76
N ALA A 331 -16.16 -14.73 13.16
CA ALA A 331 -15.06 -15.65 13.45
C ALA A 331 -14.13 -15.80 12.25
N ALA A 332 -14.70 -16.00 11.04
CA ALA A 332 -13.92 -16.09 9.81
C ALA A 332 -13.06 -14.85 9.54
N VAL A 333 -13.61 -13.64 9.68
CA VAL A 333 -12.81 -12.41 9.54
C VAL A 333 -11.68 -12.36 10.56
N ARG A 334 -11.95 -12.73 11.83
CA ARG A 334 -10.92 -12.79 12.87
C ARG A 334 -9.79 -13.76 12.50
N GLU A 335 -10.13 -14.95 12.07
CA GLU A 335 -9.15 -16.00 11.72
C GLU A 335 -8.33 -15.61 10.49
N LEU A 336 -8.95 -14.96 9.48
CA LEU A 336 -8.24 -14.39 8.33
C LEU A 336 -7.25 -13.30 8.76
N LEU A 337 -7.65 -12.39 9.64
CA LEU A 337 -6.77 -11.32 10.14
C LEU A 337 -5.65 -11.84 11.04
N GLU A 338 -5.89 -12.88 11.81
CA GLU A 338 -4.87 -13.53 12.62
C GLU A 338 -3.84 -14.29 11.77
N LEU A 339 -4.26 -14.84 10.65
CA LEU A 339 -3.44 -15.58 9.67
C LEU A 339 -2.38 -16.48 10.35
N LYS A 340 -2.80 -17.24 11.38
CA LYS A 340 -1.88 -18.10 12.16
C LYS A 340 -1.31 -19.24 11.33
N ASP A 341 -2.17 -19.87 10.53
CA ASP A 341 -1.81 -21.03 9.71
C ASP A 341 -2.38 -20.84 8.29
N PRO A 342 -1.57 -20.34 7.34
CA PRO A 342 -1.98 -20.14 5.94
C PRO A 342 -2.49 -21.41 5.27
N GLU A 343 -1.85 -22.55 5.54
CA GLU A 343 -2.23 -23.84 4.96
C GLU A 343 -3.57 -24.32 5.51
N ALA A 344 -3.85 -24.13 6.80
CA ALA A 344 -5.13 -24.46 7.38
C ALA A 344 -6.25 -23.61 6.76
N ILE A 345 -6.02 -22.33 6.52
CA ILE A 345 -6.97 -21.45 5.80
C ILE A 345 -7.20 -21.97 4.39
N LEU A 346 -6.15 -22.30 3.65
CA LEU A 346 -6.25 -22.84 2.30
C LEU A 346 -7.06 -24.15 2.30
N ARG A 347 -6.71 -25.11 3.15
CA ARG A 347 -7.45 -26.38 3.26
C ARG A 347 -8.93 -26.16 3.60
N ALA A 348 -9.23 -25.32 4.57
CA ALA A 348 -10.59 -25.04 5.00
C ALA A 348 -11.39 -24.23 3.95
N SER A 349 -10.72 -23.43 3.13
CA SER A 349 -11.35 -22.71 2.01
C SER A 349 -11.89 -23.69 0.96
N GLY A 350 -11.23 -24.85 0.78
CA GLY A 350 -11.49 -25.79 -0.31
C GLY A 350 -11.39 -25.14 -1.69
N TYR A 351 -10.57 -24.08 -1.80
CA TYR A 351 -10.33 -23.40 -3.07
C TYR A 351 -9.48 -24.31 -3.97
N ALA A 352 -10.05 -24.71 -5.09
CA ALA A 352 -9.43 -25.53 -6.13
C ALA A 352 -10.26 -25.34 -7.41
N PRO A 353 -10.02 -24.28 -8.16
CA PRO A 353 -10.79 -23.92 -9.35
C PRO A 353 -10.51 -24.81 -10.56
#